data_04c547731dc8364a6832486ae75a880a
#
_entry.id   04c547731dc8364a6832486ae75a880a
#
_cell.length_a   1.000
_cell.length_b   1.000
_cell.length_c   1.000
_cell.angle_alpha   90.00
_cell.angle_beta   90.00
_cell.angle_gamma   90.00
#
_symmetry.space_group_name_H-M   'P 1'
#
loop_
_entity.id
_entity.type
_entity.pdbx_description
1 polymer ?
#
loop_
_entity_poly.entity_id
_entity_poly.type
_entity_poly.pdbx_seq_one_letter_code
_entity_poly.pdbx_strand_id
1 'polypeptide(L)'
;MTPTDDAAATRLLADYRAAGGYGSTIPEIFERGTDSPTVVTVLAEWLTELETRWPGPETEGRNLARKTLSNTLGNKAARKSDAAVPALISQFDAKKEINPHTRWAAGNAIYSIPAGAQYFDQLAAIAANRSFGMERQMVVDWLGKSRHPGAVAVAVAQLDDDTVQGHALEALARLRAQGVRRQIEPFLTSKNKWHRRLAERIARYDES
;
A
#
# COMPACT_ATOMS: atom_id res chain seq x y z
N MET A 1 -14.81 22.44 6.09
CA MET A 1 -13.38 22.68 5.92
C MET A 1 -12.98 23.83 6.83
N THR A 2 -11.88 23.75 7.53
CA THR A 2 -11.38 24.83 8.40
C THR A 2 -10.56 25.83 7.57
N PRO A 3 -10.34 27.09 8.05
CA PRO A 3 -9.45 28.03 7.35
C PRO A 3 -8.04 27.48 7.10
N THR A 4 -7.53 26.65 8.01
CA THR A 4 -6.24 25.96 7.86
C THR A 4 -6.29 24.92 6.74
N ASP A 5 -7.41 24.18 6.62
CA ASP A 5 -7.62 23.22 5.53
C ASP A 5 -7.61 23.94 4.16
N ASP A 6 -8.30 25.08 4.06
CA ASP A 6 -8.39 25.84 2.81
C ASP A 6 -7.02 26.38 2.37
N ALA A 7 -6.22 26.91 3.32
CA ALA A 7 -4.88 27.41 3.04
C ALA A 7 -3.91 26.30 2.60
N ALA A 8 -3.96 25.13 3.26
CA ALA A 8 -3.09 24.01 2.93
C ALA A 8 -3.50 23.35 1.59
N ALA A 9 -4.81 23.19 1.34
CA ALA A 9 -5.33 22.69 0.07
C ALA A 9 -4.95 23.60 -1.09
N THR A 10 -5.04 24.94 -0.89
CA THR A 10 -4.63 25.92 -1.90
C THR A 10 -3.16 25.79 -2.25
N ARG A 11 -2.28 25.63 -1.25
CA ARG A 11 -0.84 25.41 -1.47
C ARG A 11 -0.56 24.11 -2.22
N LEU A 12 -1.18 23.01 -1.80
CA LEU A 12 -1.04 21.72 -2.49
C LEU A 12 -1.40 21.85 -3.98
N LEU A 13 -2.54 22.48 -4.28
CA LEU A 13 -2.98 22.66 -5.66
C LEU A 13 -2.08 23.63 -6.44
N ALA A 14 -1.50 24.64 -5.80
CA ALA A 14 -0.54 25.54 -6.42
C ALA A 14 0.75 24.80 -6.81
N ASP A 15 1.33 24.03 -5.89
CA ASP A 15 2.54 23.22 -6.12
C ASP A 15 2.29 22.16 -7.20
N TYR A 16 1.14 21.49 -7.14
CA TYR A 16 0.73 20.50 -8.15
C TYR A 16 0.67 21.10 -9.54
N ARG A 17 0.06 22.31 -9.69
CA ARG A 17 -0.02 23.01 -10.99
C ARG A 17 1.34 23.52 -11.45
N ALA A 18 2.16 24.05 -10.54
CA ALA A 18 3.52 24.49 -10.85
C ALA A 18 4.39 23.34 -11.39
N ALA A 19 4.15 22.11 -10.94
CA ALA A 19 4.79 20.91 -11.44
C ALA A 19 4.24 20.41 -12.80
N GLY A 20 3.20 21.05 -13.33
CA GLY A 20 2.56 20.69 -14.59
C GLY A 20 1.30 19.82 -14.43
N GLY A 21 0.74 19.75 -13.23
CA GLY A 21 -0.53 19.08 -12.98
C GLY A 21 -1.74 19.93 -13.42
N TYR A 22 -2.83 19.27 -13.75
CA TYR A 22 -4.08 19.92 -14.20
C TYR A 22 -5.20 19.57 -13.21
N GLY A 23 -5.68 20.53 -12.46
CA GLY A 23 -6.79 20.36 -11.53
C GLY A 23 -7.05 21.59 -10.68
N SER A 24 -8.29 21.74 -10.23
CA SER A 24 -8.78 22.84 -9.40
C SER A 24 -9.17 22.38 -8.00
N THR A 25 -9.33 21.08 -7.81
CA THR A 25 -9.72 20.45 -6.54
C THR A 25 -8.80 19.29 -6.20
N ILE A 26 -8.73 18.91 -4.92
CA ILE A 26 -7.93 17.77 -4.48
C ILE A 26 -8.35 16.47 -5.18
N PRO A 27 -9.64 16.10 -5.27
CA PRO A 27 -10.04 14.89 -6.00
C PRO A 27 -9.56 14.83 -7.45
N GLU A 28 -9.55 15.98 -8.15
CA GLU A 28 -9.08 16.04 -9.54
C GLU A 28 -7.61 15.65 -9.73
N ILE A 29 -6.77 15.73 -8.69
CA ILE A 29 -5.39 15.24 -8.75
C ILE A 29 -5.37 13.75 -9.11
N PHE A 30 -6.26 12.96 -8.51
CA PHE A 30 -6.37 11.51 -8.80
C PHE A 30 -7.15 11.25 -10.09
N GLU A 31 -8.30 11.92 -10.29
CA GLU A 31 -9.20 11.70 -11.44
C GLU A 31 -8.50 11.97 -12.78
N ARG A 32 -7.69 13.00 -12.83
CA ARG A 32 -6.93 13.36 -14.04
C ARG A 32 -5.67 12.52 -14.21
N GLY A 33 -5.16 11.97 -13.11
CA GLY A 33 -3.89 11.24 -13.11
C GLY A 33 -2.70 12.11 -13.48
N THR A 34 -1.56 11.49 -13.70
CA THR A 34 -0.36 12.17 -14.22
C THR A 34 0.57 11.15 -14.86
N ASP A 35 1.22 11.56 -15.95
CA ASP A 35 2.35 10.86 -16.56
C ASP A 35 3.68 11.58 -16.29
N SER A 36 3.65 12.72 -15.60
CA SER A 36 4.81 13.58 -15.34
C SER A 36 5.59 13.11 -14.11
N PRO A 37 6.89 12.75 -14.23
CA PRO A 37 7.74 12.44 -13.09
C PRO A 37 7.86 13.60 -12.09
N THR A 38 7.86 14.85 -12.58
CA THR A 38 7.92 16.05 -11.73
C THR A 38 6.69 16.15 -10.83
N VAL A 39 5.50 15.93 -11.39
CA VAL A 39 4.25 15.89 -10.60
C VAL A 39 4.32 14.79 -9.56
N VAL A 40 4.76 13.58 -9.94
CA VAL A 40 4.90 12.45 -8.99
C VAL A 40 5.82 12.82 -7.82
N THR A 41 6.94 13.48 -8.10
CA THR A 41 7.89 13.91 -7.05
C THR A 41 7.22 14.89 -6.08
N VAL A 42 6.55 15.92 -6.59
CA VAL A 42 5.85 16.90 -5.74
C VAL A 42 4.75 16.25 -4.91
N LEU A 43 3.97 15.32 -5.47
CA LEU A 43 2.93 14.60 -4.71
C LEU A 43 3.53 13.68 -3.63
N ALA A 44 4.68 13.05 -3.91
CA ALA A 44 5.39 12.22 -2.93
C ALA A 44 5.96 13.06 -1.78
N GLU A 45 6.55 14.21 -2.08
CA GLU A 45 7.01 15.17 -1.06
C GLU A 45 5.84 15.64 -0.19
N TRP A 46 4.72 16.05 -0.80
CA TRP A 46 3.53 16.44 -0.06
C TRP A 46 3.02 15.32 0.86
N LEU A 47 2.99 14.07 0.38
CA LEU A 47 2.54 12.95 1.20
C LEU A 47 3.49 12.65 2.35
N THR A 48 4.80 12.77 2.13
CA THR A 48 5.84 12.55 3.14
C THR A 48 5.79 13.61 4.24
N GLU A 49 5.61 14.88 3.83
CA GLU A 49 5.67 16.05 4.71
C GLU A 49 4.28 16.59 5.08
N LEU A 50 3.23 15.78 4.91
CA LEU A 50 1.85 16.25 5.05
C LEU A 50 1.60 16.83 6.46
N GLU A 51 2.16 16.23 7.50
CA GLU A 51 2.04 16.71 8.87
C GLU A 51 2.63 18.10 9.07
N THR A 52 3.70 18.42 8.35
CA THR A 52 4.39 19.72 8.43
C THR A 52 3.72 20.75 7.51
N ARG A 53 3.37 20.35 6.28
CA ARG A 53 2.78 21.25 5.28
C ARG A 53 1.31 21.55 5.56
N TRP A 54 0.64 20.66 6.28
CA TRP A 54 -0.75 20.78 6.71
C TRP A 54 -0.86 20.45 8.21
N PRO A 55 -0.43 21.38 9.10
CA PRO A 55 -0.33 21.14 10.52
C PRO A 55 -1.71 21.04 11.18
N GLY A 56 -1.76 20.37 12.34
CA GLY A 56 -2.96 20.18 13.13
C GLY A 56 -3.47 18.74 13.13
N PRO A 57 -4.71 18.51 13.60
CA PRO A 57 -5.31 17.18 13.64
C PRO A 57 -5.64 16.65 12.24
N GLU A 58 -5.89 15.34 12.13
CA GLU A 58 -6.36 14.74 10.88
C GLU A 58 -7.81 15.13 10.61
N THR A 59 -8.01 16.22 9.88
CA THR A 59 -9.33 16.69 9.43
C THR A 59 -9.82 15.90 8.23
N GLU A 60 -11.11 16.04 7.87
CA GLU A 60 -11.65 15.43 6.64
C GLU A 60 -10.91 15.93 5.39
N GLY A 61 -10.58 17.22 5.32
CA GLY A 61 -9.83 17.81 4.21
C GLY A 61 -8.41 17.22 4.10
N ARG A 62 -7.69 17.12 5.20
CA ARG A 62 -6.35 16.53 5.26
C ARG A 62 -6.38 15.03 4.93
N ASN A 63 -7.36 14.30 5.45
CA ASN A 63 -7.54 12.88 5.15
C ASN A 63 -7.88 12.66 3.66
N LEU A 64 -8.72 13.51 3.07
CA LEU A 64 -9.00 13.49 1.63
C LEU A 64 -7.73 13.72 0.81
N ALA A 65 -6.91 14.70 1.18
CA ALA A 65 -5.64 14.97 0.53
C ALA A 65 -4.71 13.75 0.61
N ARG A 66 -4.51 13.20 1.80
CA ARG A 66 -3.68 12.00 2.04
C ARG A 66 -4.13 10.83 1.17
N LYS A 67 -5.43 10.54 1.14
CA LYS A 67 -6.01 9.46 0.32
C LYS A 67 -5.79 9.71 -1.17
N THR A 68 -6.03 10.93 -1.63
CA THR A 68 -5.84 11.32 -3.03
C THR A 68 -4.39 11.19 -3.46
N LEU A 69 -3.45 11.71 -2.65
CA LEU A 69 -2.01 11.59 -2.90
C LEU A 69 -1.59 10.11 -2.96
N SER A 70 -2.01 9.30 -1.98
CA SER A 70 -1.70 7.87 -1.94
C SER A 70 -2.20 7.14 -3.20
N ASN A 71 -3.45 7.36 -3.60
CA ASN A 71 -4.03 6.74 -4.79
C ASN A 71 -3.31 7.18 -6.07
N THR A 72 -2.96 8.47 -6.18
CA THR A 72 -2.26 8.99 -7.37
C THR A 72 -0.85 8.41 -7.49
N LEU A 73 -0.15 8.23 -6.36
CA LEU A 73 1.16 7.57 -6.33
C LEU A 73 1.10 6.07 -6.63
N GLY A 74 -0.09 5.45 -6.66
CA GLY A 74 -0.30 4.08 -7.14
C GLY A 74 -0.34 3.94 -8.66
N ASN A 75 -0.22 5.03 -9.43
CA ASN A 75 -0.34 5.02 -10.86
C ASN A 75 0.96 4.59 -11.60
N LYS A 76 0.84 4.42 -12.92
CA LYS A 76 1.93 3.94 -13.76
C LYS A 76 3.14 4.88 -13.79
N ALA A 77 2.95 6.20 -13.68
CA ALA A 77 4.04 7.18 -13.70
C ALA A 77 4.93 7.05 -12.45
N ALA A 78 4.35 6.72 -11.30
CA ALA A 78 5.07 6.56 -10.05
C ALA A 78 6.03 5.36 -10.03
N ARG A 79 5.89 4.40 -10.97
CA ARG A 79 6.78 3.23 -11.08
C ARG A 79 8.25 3.58 -11.31
N LYS A 80 8.52 4.77 -11.83
CA LYS A 80 9.88 5.25 -12.12
C LYS A 80 10.37 6.27 -11.08
N SER A 81 9.58 6.51 -10.02
CA SER A 81 9.92 7.50 -9.00
C SER A 81 10.50 6.82 -7.76
N ASP A 82 11.71 7.20 -7.40
CA ASP A 82 12.35 6.74 -6.15
C ASP A 82 11.69 7.34 -4.90
N ALA A 83 10.90 8.41 -5.04
CA ALA A 83 10.21 9.07 -3.94
C ALA A 83 8.85 8.43 -3.60
N ALA A 84 8.18 7.77 -4.55
CA ALA A 84 6.81 7.30 -4.37
C ALA A 84 6.69 6.20 -3.30
N VAL A 85 7.55 5.17 -3.35
CA VAL A 85 7.51 4.04 -2.40
C VAL A 85 7.81 4.50 -0.97
N PRO A 86 8.89 5.28 -0.70
CA PRO A 86 9.13 5.83 0.64
C PRO A 86 7.97 6.68 1.18
N ALA A 87 7.36 7.52 0.34
CA ALA A 87 6.22 8.34 0.73
C ALA A 87 5.00 7.49 1.15
N LEU A 88 4.74 6.40 0.44
CA LEU A 88 3.66 5.47 0.77
C LEU A 88 3.98 4.65 2.04
N ILE A 89 5.21 4.18 2.20
CA ILE A 89 5.68 3.46 3.40
C ILE A 89 5.54 4.36 4.65
N SER A 90 5.83 5.67 4.54
CA SER A 90 5.71 6.61 5.65
C SER A 90 4.28 6.74 6.22
N GLN A 91 3.26 6.28 5.49
CA GLN A 91 1.88 6.25 5.96
C GLN A 91 1.62 5.08 6.94
N PHE A 92 2.55 4.14 7.06
CA PHE A 92 2.50 3.04 8.04
C PHE A 92 3.28 3.35 9.33
N ASP A 93 3.50 4.62 9.63
CA ASP A 93 3.94 5.04 10.97
C ASP A 93 2.75 4.91 11.95
N ALA A 94 2.92 4.04 12.97
CA ALA A 94 1.88 3.81 13.97
C ALA A 94 1.58 5.04 14.86
N LYS A 95 2.46 6.04 14.86
CA LYS A 95 2.26 7.31 15.59
C LYS A 95 1.32 8.27 14.86
N LYS A 96 1.08 8.03 13.58
CA LYS A 96 0.17 8.86 12.78
C LYS A 96 -1.27 8.37 12.93
N GLU A 97 -2.16 9.26 13.33
CA GLU A 97 -3.61 9.01 13.41
C GLU A 97 -4.23 9.08 12.01
N ILE A 98 -4.02 8.04 11.21
CA ILE A 98 -4.53 7.95 9.84
C ILE A 98 -5.77 7.06 9.81
N ASN A 99 -6.81 7.50 9.08
CA ASN A 99 -7.99 6.69 8.84
C ASN A 99 -7.61 5.34 8.21
N PRO A 100 -8.11 4.19 8.72
CA PRO A 100 -7.75 2.85 8.21
C PRO A 100 -7.93 2.68 6.70
N HIS A 101 -9.02 3.20 6.11
CA HIS A 101 -9.23 3.12 4.67
C HIS A 101 -8.23 3.95 3.87
N THR A 102 -7.76 5.06 4.43
CA THR A 102 -6.73 5.90 3.81
C THR A 102 -5.37 5.22 3.86
N ARG A 103 -5.02 4.59 4.99
CA ARG A 103 -3.78 3.79 5.11
C ARG A 103 -3.84 2.57 4.20
N TRP A 104 -5.01 1.91 4.09
CA TRP A 104 -5.22 0.83 3.12
C TRP A 104 -4.96 1.30 1.68
N ALA A 105 -5.37 2.52 1.31
CA ALA A 105 -5.10 3.08 -0.02
C ALA A 105 -3.59 3.21 -0.29
N ALA A 106 -2.79 3.58 0.71
CA ALA A 106 -1.32 3.60 0.58
C ALA A 106 -0.75 2.18 0.35
N GLY A 107 -1.25 1.17 1.07
CA GLY A 107 -0.90 -0.24 0.85
C GLY A 107 -1.26 -0.72 -0.56
N ASN A 108 -2.44 -0.36 -1.07
CA ASN A 108 -2.88 -0.68 -2.42
C ASN A 108 -1.99 0.00 -3.49
N ALA A 109 -1.56 1.24 -3.24
CA ALA A 109 -0.62 1.93 -4.11
C ALA A 109 0.75 1.22 -4.16
N ILE A 110 1.30 0.81 -3.01
CA ILE A 110 2.54 0.01 -2.92
C ILE A 110 2.41 -1.28 -3.75
N TYR A 111 1.27 -1.95 -3.66
CA TYR A 111 1.01 -3.16 -4.44
C TYR A 111 0.94 -2.87 -5.95
N SER A 112 0.40 -1.73 -6.36
CA SER A 112 0.18 -1.35 -7.76
C SER A 112 1.47 -0.90 -8.48
N ILE A 113 2.41 -0.32 -7.74
CA ILE A 113 3.74 0.04 -8.23
C ILE A 113 4.76 -1.00 -7.74
N PRO A 114 5.73 -1.41 -8.58
CA PRO A 114 6.73 -2.37 -8.15
C PRO A 114 7.70 -1.71 -7.16
N ALA A 115 7.46 -1.90 -5.86
CA ALA A 115 8.47 -1.61 -4.85
C ALA A 115 9.65 -2.57 -5.07
N GLY A 116 10.87 -2.04 -5.16
CA GLY A 116 12.08 -2.83 -5.37
C GLY A 116 12.48 -3.63 -4.12
N ALA A 117 13.41 -4.57 -4.31
CA ALA A 117 13.91 -5.42 -3.23
C ALA A 117 14.53 -4.65 -2.05
N GLN A 118 15.03 -3.43 -2.29
CA GLN A 118 15.58 -2.55 -1.24
C GLN A 118 14.56 -2.14 -0.17
N TYR A 119 13.26 -2.25 -0.45
CA TYR A 119 12.19 -1.94 0.52
C TYR A 119 11.66 -3.18 1.24
N PHE A 120 12.23 -4.36 0.98
CA PHE A 120 11.69 -5.61 1.51
C PHE A 120 11.55 -5.61 3.03
N ASP A 121 12.60 -5.24 3.76
CA ASP A 121 12.61 -5.28 5.22
C ASP A 121 11.53 -4.36 5.82
N GLN A 122 11.37 -3.16 5.25
CA GLN A 122 10.33 -2.20 5.70
C GLN A 122 8.92 -2.73 5.41
N LEU A 123 8.69 -3.28 4.22
CA LEU A 123 7.38 -3.82 3.83
C LEU A 123 7.06 -5.13 4.56
N ALA A 124 8.06 -5.97 4.83
CA ALA A 124 7.91 -7.16 5.66
C ALA A 124 7.55 -6.79 7.10
N ALA A 125 8.15 -5.74 7.66
CA ALA A 125 7.80 -5.24 8.99
C ALA A 125 6.35 -4.72 9.03
N ILE A 126 5.89 -4.01 8.00
CA ILE A 126 4.49 -3.58 7.88
C ILE A 126 3.56 -4.79 7.76
N ALA A 127 3.89 -5.77 6.91
CA ALA A 127 3.12 -6.99 6.73
C ALA A 127 2.99 -7.79 8.03
N ALA A 128 4.03 -7.79 8.87
CA ALA A 128 4.04 -8.49 10.17
C ALA A 128 3.35 -7.72 11.29
N ASN A 129 3.16 -6.41 11.17
CA ASN A 129 2.58 -5.58 12.23
C ASN A 129 1.06 -5.71 12.27
N ARG A 130 0.56 -6.59 13.15
CA ARG A 130 -0.88 -6.87 13.32
C ARG A 130 -1.71 -5.67 13.78
N SER A 131 -1.08 -4.63 14.37
CA SER A 131 -1.82 -3.43 14.79
C SER A 131 -2.44 -2.66 13.62
N PHE A 132 -1.94 -2.86 12.39
CA PHE A 132 -2.52 -2.28 11.18
C PHE A 132 -3.75 -3.05 10.64
N GLY A 133 -4.10 -4.22 11.20
CA GLY A 133 -5.30 -4.97 10.80
C GLY A 133 -5.43 -5.12 9.27
N MET A 134 -6.60 -4.73 8.74
CA MET A 134 -6.90 -4.79 7.30
C MET A 134 -6.06 -3.82 6.42
N GLU A 135 -5.50 -2.78 7.01
CA GLU A 135 -4.74 -1.75 6.27
C GLU A 135 -3.52 -2.33 5.57
N ARG A 136 -2.94 -3.40 6.12
CA ARG A 136 -1.75 -4.11 5.59
C ARG A 136 -2.05 -5.21 4.56
N GLN A 137 -3.33 -5.48 4.24
CA GLN A 137 -3.73 -6.55 3.31
C GLN A 137 -2.92 -6.55 2.02
N MET A 138 -2.86 -5.40 1.35
CA MET A 138 -2.18 -5.27 0.07
C MET A 138 -0.65 -5.32 0.19
N VAL A 139 -0.09 -4.97 1.35
CA VAL A 139 1.34 -5.14 1.64
C VAL A 139 1.67 -6.62 1.84
N VAL A 140 0.79 -7.39 2.49
CA VAL A 140 0.92 -8.86 2.59
C VAL A 140 0.86 -9.50 1.21
N ASP A 141 -0.09 -9.09 0.34
CA ASP A 141 -0.15 -9.60 -1.04
C ASP A 141 1.09 -9.19 -1.88
N TRP A 142 1.66 -8.01 -1.62
CA TRP A 142 2.88 -7.56 -2.27
C TRP A 142 4.06 -8.51 -2.04
N LEU A 143 4.13 -9.24 -0.92
CA LEU A 143 5.17 -10.25 -0.67
C LEU A 143 5.28 -11.23 -1.85
N GLY A 144 4.15 -11.58 -2.46
CA GLY A 144 4.09 -12.43 -3.65
C GLY A 144 4.75 -11.84 -4.91
N LYS A 145 5.00 -10.53 -4.94
CA LYS A 145 5.68 -9.81 -6.04
C LYS A 145 7.15 -9.52 -5.74
N SER A 146 7.56 -9.57 -4.47
CA SER A 146 8.87 -9.12 -4.01
C SER A 146 10.04 -9.94 -4.56
N ARG A 147 9.80 -11.23 -4.88
CA ARG A 147 10.84 -12.21 -5.26
C ARG A 147 11.97 -12.34 -4.24
N HIS A 148 11.79 -11.83 -3.02
CA HIS A 148 12.80 -11.90 -1.97
C HIS A 148 12.76 -13.29 -1.31
N PRO A 149 13.91 -13.92 -0.99
CA PRO A 149 13.95 -15.26 -0.39
C PRO A 149 13.21 -15.37 0.95
N GLY A 150 13.17 -14.30 1.74
CA GLY A 150 12.41 -14.24 2.99
C GLY A 150 10.89 -14.11 2.85
N ALA A 151 10.37 -13.86 1.65
CA ALA A 151 8.95 -13.55 1.46
C ALA A 151 8.02 -14.70 1.84
N VAL A 152 8.41 -15.95 1.58
CA VAL A 152 7.64 -17.14 1.96
C VAL A 152 7.46 -17.21 3.47
N ALA A 153 8.54 -17.04 4.24
CA ALA A 153 8.46 -17.11 5.71
C ALA A 153 7.56 -16.01 6.29
N VAL A 154 7.68 -14.77 5.78
CA VAL A 154 6.82 -13.66 6.21
C VAL A 154 5.36 -13.93 5.87
N ALA A 155 5.05 -14.42 4.66
CA ALA A 155 3.68 -14.74 4.25
C ALA A 155 3.07 -15.89 5.07
N VAL A 156 3.84 -16.95 5.34
CA VAL A 156 3.41 -18.08 6.20
C VAL A 156 3.02 -17.59 7.59
N ALA A 157 3.79 -16.66 8.17
CA ALA A 157 3.50 -16.10 9.48
C ALA A 157 2.20 -15.27 9.53
N GLN A 158 1.56 -15.00 8.40
CA GLN A 158 0.28 -14.27 8.33
C GLN A 158 -0.93 -15.19 8.11
N LEU A 159 -0.74 -16.50 7.98
CA LEU A 159 -1.84 -17.43 7.71
C LEU A 159 -2.81 -17.61 8.90
N ASP A 160 -2.39 -17.28 10.10
CA ASP A 160 -3.19 -17.35 11.33
C ASP A 160 -3.93 -16.04 11.66
N ASP A 161 -3.88 -15.04 10.77
CA ASP A 161 -4.58 -13.77 10.93
C ASP A 161 -5.70 -13.65 9.90
N ASP A 162 -6.95 -13.76 10.37
CA ASP A 162 -8.17 -13.73 9.54
C ASP A 162 -8.30 -12.47 8.69
N THR A 163 -7.68 -11.36 9.11
CA THR A 163 -7.75 -10.10 8.37
C THR A 163 -6.93 -10.10 7.09
N VAL A 164 -5.90 -10.96 6.99
CA VAL A 164 -4.95 -10.99 5.88
C VAL A 164 -4.62 -12.39 5.34
N GLN A 165 -5.12 -13.47 5.98
CA GLN A 165 -4.78 -14.84 5.57
C GLN A 165 -5.04 -15.14 4.09
N GLY A 166 -6.11 -14.56 3.51
CA GLY A 166 -6.39 -14.70 2.08
C GLY A 166 -5.31 -14.07 1.20
N HIS A 167 -4.81 -12.91 1.60
CA HIS A 167 -3.71 -12.22 0.91
C HIS A 167 -2.37 -12.94 1.09
N ALA A 168 -2.17 -13.57 2.27
CA ALA A 168 -1.01 -14.44 2.51
C ALA A 168 -1.02 -15.68 1.61
N LEU A 169 -2.18 -16.34 1.45
CA LEU A 169 -2.35 -17.45 0.50
C LEU A 169 -2.11 -16.98 -0.95
N GLU A 170 -2.58 -15.80 -1.35
CA GLU A 170 -2.33 -15.24 -2.67
C GLU A 170 -0.83 -15.02 -2.91
N ALA A 171 -0.14 -14.45 -1.91
CA ALA A 171 1.31 -14.26 -1.96
C ALA A 171 2.06 -15.58 -2.12
N LEU A 172 1.74 -16.60 -1.29
CA LEU A 172 2.35 -17.94 -1.36
C LEU A 172 2.10 -18.62 -2.71
N ALA A 173 0.87 -18.52 -3.24
CA ALA A 173 0.54 -19.08 -4.56
C ALA A 173 1.32 -18.40 -5.69
N ARG A 174 1.55 -17.09 -5.61
CA ARG A 174 2.34 -16.32 -6.58
C ARG A 174 3.83 -16.64 -6.50
N LEU A 175 4.34 -16.84 -5.29
CA LEU A 175 5.73 -17.27 -5.03
C LEU A 175 5.98 -18.72 -5.45
N ARG A 176 4.93 -19.49 -5.75
CA ARG A 176 5.03 -20.96 -5.94
C ARG A 176 5.73 -21.61 -4.74
N ALA A 177 5.30 -21.20 -3.54
CA ALA A 177 5.94 -21.62 -2.30
C ALA A 177 5.94 -23.13 -2.17
N GLN A 178 7.10 -23.69 -1.80
CA GLN A 178 7.32 -25.11 -1.52
C GLN A 178 7.63 -25.30 -0.04
N GLY A 179 7.41 -26.52 0.49
CA GLY A 179 7.68 -26.86 1.91
C GLY A 179 6.70 -26.23 2.89
N VAL A 180 5.52 -25.76 2.41
CA VAL A 180 4.51 -25.10 3.23
C VAL A 180 3.22 -25.92 3.41
N ARG A 181 3.24 -27.20 2.99
CA ARG A 181 2.07 -28.09 3.01
C ARG A 181 1.35 -28.10 4.35
N ARG A 182 2.09 -28.24 5.44
CA ARG A 182 1.53 -28.30 6.80
C ARG A 182 0.78 -27.02 7.18
N GLN A 183 1.29 -25.86 6.76
CA GLN A 183 0.72 -24.55 7.09
C GLN A 183 -0.55 -24.25 6.29
N ILE A 184 -0.64 -24.76 5.06
CA ILE A 184 -1.81 -24.53 4.19
C ILE A 184 -2.88 -25.60 4.33
N GLU A 185 -2.61 -26.71 4.98
CA GLU A 185 -3.52 -27.85 5.14
C GLU A 185 -4.91 -27.46 5.68
N PRO A 186 -5.05 -26.59 6.70
CA PRO A 186 -6.36 -26.14 7.19
C PRO A 186 -7.21 -25.44 6.12
N PHE A 187 -6.58 -24.85 5.12
CA PHE A 187 -7.26 -24.12 4.06
C PHE A 187 -7.76 -25.02 2.93
N LEU A 188 -7.27 -26.25 2.80
CA LEU A 188 -7.73 -27.22 1.80
C LEU A 188 -9.20 -27.62 1.99
N THR A 189 -9.69 -27.55 3.24
CA THR A 189 -11.08 -27.83 3.62
C THR A 189 -11.87 -26.57 3.98
N SER A 190 -11.33 -25.40 3.73
CA SER A 190 -11.95 -24.12 4.06
C SER A 190 -13.32 -23.96 3.39
N LYS A 191 -14.30 -23.43 4.13
CA LYS A 191 -15.60 -23.02 3.58
C LYS A 191 -15.45 -21.85 2.60
N ASN A 192 -14.42 -21.03 2.75
CA ASN A 192 -14.10 -19.95 1.82
C ASN A 192 -13.50 -20.57 0.55
N LYS A 193 -14.26 -20.50 -0.54
CA LYS A 193 -13.87 -21.06 -1.85
C LYS A 193 -12.57 -20.44 -2.40
N TRP A 194 -12.32 -19.18 -2.12
CA TRP A 194 -11.11 -18.50 -2.56
C TRP A 194 -9.87 -19.06 -1.82
N HIS A 195 -9.92 -19.16 -0.48
CA HIS A 195 -8.85 -19.75 0.31
C HIS A 195 -8.55 -21.19 -0.13
N ARG A 196 -9.61 -22.00 -0.31
CA ARG A 196 -9.45 -23.41 -0.75
C ARG A 196 -8.75 -23.51 -2.11
N ARG A 197 -9.17 -22.73 -3.13
CA ARG A 197 -8.50 -22.71 -4.44
C ARG A 197 -7.03 -22.33 -4.37
N LEU A 198 -6.69 -21.35 -3.52
CA LEU A 198 -5.30 -20.93 -3.34
C LEU A 198 -4.47 -22.02 -2.67
N ALA A 199 -5.00 -22.64 -1.60
CA ALA A 199 -4.34 -23.74 -0.92
C ALA A 199 -4.12 -24.97 -1.84
N GLU A 200 -5.13 -25.36 -2.64
CA GLU A 200 -5.03 -26.42 -3.66
C GLU A 200 -3.96 -26.07 -4.72
N ARG A 201 -3.85 -24.80 -5.11
CA ARG A 201 -2.83 -24.35 -6.05
C ARG A 201 -1.43 -24.44 -5.43
N ILE A 202 -1.25 -24.02 -4.19
CA ILE A 202 0.02 -24.09 -3.47
C ILE A 202 0.44 -25.55 -3.27
N ALA A 203 -0.49 -26.42 -2.86
CA ALA A 203 -0.23 -27.84 -2.63
C ALA A 203 0.39 -28.55 -3.84
N ARG A 204 -0.03 -28.18 -5.06
CA ARG A 204 0.53 -28.75 -6.31
C ARG A 204 2.00 -28.43 -6.55
N TYR A 205 2.55 -27.37 -5.94
CA TYR A 205 3.98 -27.05 -6.06
C TYR A 205 4.85 -27.86 -5.09
N ASP A 206 4.27 -28.45 -4.05
CA ASP A 206 4.98 -29.35 -3.14
C ASP A 206 5.05 -30.80 -3.70
N GLU A 207 4.24 -31.14 -4.69
CA GLU A 207 4.17 -32.47 -5.32
C GLU A 207 5.04 -32.55 -6.60
N SER A 208 5.57 -31.44 -7.08
CA SER A 208 6.40 -31.31 -8.28
C SER A 208 7.89 -31.13 -7.97
#